data_a4885bd764549448ed19061dd9117f5b
#
_entry.id   a4885bd764549448ed19061dd9117f5b
#
_cell.length_a   1.000
_cell.length_b   1.000
_cell.length_c   1.000
_cell.angle_alpha   90.00
_cell.angle_beta   90.00
_cell.angle_gamma   90.00
#
_symmetry.space_group_name_H-M   'P 1'
#
loop_
_entity.id
_entity.type
_entity.pdbx_description
1 polymer ?
#
loop_
_entity_poly.entity_id
_entity_poly.type
_entity_poly.pdbx_seq_one_letter_code
_entity_poly.pdbx_strand_id
1 'polypeptide(L)'
;MSSTYRQYQEARDTAWRALLRLEDKRLPAEPEALAALLGVEIHPFPDPQENPRMYALANQVRGVCVSLRIRNAWHLFVRDGALDVSKRRFAVAHELGHLLLGAETRSLAPGVRCFVSGDNQGDLMEDPQEMTDYAADIFAIRLLAPACLLHELGVDTPEGIMALCGLPPKAAALRAERMKLLNQRNAFSPIRWNGRSGTLSALICCPG
;
A
#
# COMPACT_ATOMS: atom_id res chain seq x y z
N MET A 1 11.25 8.32 20.37
CA MET A 1 11.03 8.11 18.91
C MET A 1 9.73 8.80 18.54
N SER A 2 9.70 9.60 17.46
CA SER A 2 8.46 10.29 17.06
C SER A 2 7.40 9.26 16.65
N SER A 3 6.12 9.62 16.84
CA SER A 3 4.96 8.81 16.43
C SER A 3 5.05 8.41 14.95
N THR A 4 5.43 9.34 14.09
CA THR A 4 5.61 9.18 12.63
C THR A 4 6.64 8.10 12.28
N TYR A 5 7.76 8.02 13.02
CA TYR A 5 8.78 7.01 12.75
C TYR A 5 8.29 5.59 13.06
N ARG A 6 7.51 5.43 14.13
CA ARG A 6 6.91 4.14 14.50
C ARG A 6 5.95 3.66 13.42
N GLN A 7 5.06 4.54 12.95
CA GLN A 7 4.10 4.21 11.89
C GLN A 7 4.80 3.85 10.58
N TYR A 8 5.86 4.57 10.23
CA TYR A 8 6.68 4.22 9.06
C TYR A 8 7.29 2.83 9.18
N GLN A 9 7.81 2.44 10.36
CA GLN A 9 8.34 1.10 10.60
C GLN A 9 7.24 0.05 10.50
N GLU A 10 6.09 0.31 11.11
CA GLU A 10 4.96 -0.60 11.08
C GLU A 10 4.43 -0.83 9.65
N ALA A 11 4.27 0.24 8.88
CA ALA A 11 3.87 0.15 7.47
C ALA A 11 4.89 -0.66 6.64
N ARG A 12 6.19 -0.43 6.87
CA ARG A 12 7.26 -1.20 6.24
C ARG A 12 7.16 -2.69 6.55
N ASP A 13 7.07 -3.02 7.84
CA ASP A 13 7.10 -4.41 8.29
C ASP A 13 5.83 -5.15 7.90
N THR A 14 4.70 -4.44 7.87
CA THR A 14 3.42 -4.98 7.41
C THR A 14 3.44 -5.25 5.90
N ALA A 15 3.97 -4.32 5.08
CA ALA A 15 4.14 -4.55 3.65
C ALA A 15 5.05 -5.75 3.36
N TRP A 16 6.12 -5.89 4.13
CA TRP A 16 7.02 -7.03 4.00
C TRP A 16 6.36 -8.36 4.35
N ARG A 17 5.62 -8.40 5.45
CA ARG A 17 4.83 -9.59 5.83
C ARG A 17 3.78 -9.94 4.79
N ALA A 18 3.14 -8.94 4.18
CA ALA A 18 2.19 -9.15 3.10
C ALA A 18 2.85 -9.78 1.86
N LEU A 19 4.00 -9.25 1.43
CA LEU A 19 4.79 -9.81 0.32
C LEU A 19 5.18 -11.27 0.55
N LEU A 20 5.58 -11.62 1.77
CA LEU A 20 5.94 -13.00 2.10
C LEU A 20 4.77 -13.98 2.00
N ARG A 21 3.54 -13.50 2.12
CA ARG A 21 2.32 -14.31 1.96
C ARG A 21 1.93 -14.56 0.51
N LEU A 22 2.34 -13.70 -0.41
CA LEU A 22 2.06 -13.88 -1.83
C LEU A 22 2.83 -15.10 -2.34
N GLU A 23 2.14 -15.99 -3.04
CA GLU A 23 2.75 -17.18 -3.66
C GLU A 23 3.64 -16.76 -4.81
N ASP A 24 3.14 -15.86 -5.65
CA ASP A 24 3.86 -15.30 -6.79
C ASP A 24 4.63 -14.04 -6.36
N LYS A 25 5.96 -14.15 -6.34
CA LYS A 25 6.88 -13.09 -5.91
C LYS A 25 7.52 -12.36 -7.08
N ARG A 26 6.72 -12.11 -8.11
CA ARG A 26 7.13 -11.35 -9.29
C ARG A 26 6.83 -9.86 -9.15
N LEU A 27 7.44 -9.05 -10.00
CA LEU A 27 7.08 -7.66 -10.21
C LEU A 27 6.39 -7.51 -11.58
N PRO A 28 5.37 -6.65 -11.65
CA PRO A 28 4.77 -5.88 -10.57
C PRO A 28 3.97 -6.77 -9.61
N ALA A 29 4.02 -6.47 -8.30
CA ALA A 29 3.21 -7.18 -7.32
C ALA A 29 1.71 -6.96 -7.58
N GLU A 30 0.93 -8.00 -7.35
CA GLU A 30 -0.53 -7.99 -7.60
C GLU A 30 -1.30 -7.79 -6.28
N PRO A 31 -1.76 -6.57 -5.97
CA PRO A 31 -2.49 -6.32 -4.73
C PRO A 31 -3.83 -7.04 -4.69
N GLU A 32 -4.41 -7.38 -5.84
CA GLU A 32 -5.61 -8.21 -5.95
C GLU A 32 -5.40 -9.62 -5.38
N ALA A 33 -4.22 -10.20 -5.57
CA ALA A 33 -3.87 -11.49 -4.97
C ALA A 33 -3.82 -11.39 -3.44
N LEU A 34 -3.28 -10.27 -2.90
CA LEU A 34 -3.29 -10.01 -1.47
C LEU A 34 -4.72 -9.81 -0.95
N ALA A 35 -5.57 -9.09 -1.67
CA ALA A 35 -6.98 -8.92 -1.32
C ALA A 35 -7.69 -10.28 -1.19
N ALA A 36 -7.49 -11.17 -2.16
CA ALA A 36 -8.06 -12.52 -2.13
C ALA A 36 -7.61 -13.32 -0.89
N LEU A 37 -6.31 -13.26 -0.54
CA LEU A 37 -5.76 -13.90 0.66
C LEU A 37 -6.34 -13.35 1.97
N LEU A 38 -6.78 -12.09 1.95
CA LEU A 38 -7.40 -11.42 3.10
C LEU A 38 -8.93 -11.59 3.15
N GLY A 39 -9.52 -12.25 2.15
CA GLY A 39 -10.98 -12.37 2.03
C GLY A 39 -11.65 -11.03 1.71
N VAL A 40 -10.94 -10.14 1.00
CA VAL A 40 -11.44 -8.83 0.56
C VAL A 40 -11.92 -8.95 -0.88
N GLU A 41 -13.17 -8.60 -1.12
CA GLU A 41 -13.76 -8.62 -2.45
C GLU A 41 -13.55 -7.28 -3.16
N ILE A 42 -13.10 -7.30 -4.42
CA ILE A 42 -12.90 -6.11 -5.23
C ILE A 42 -14.00 -6.04 -6.29
N HIS A 43 -14.67 -4.90 -6.34
CA HIS A 43 -15.80 -4.64 -7.23
C HIS A 43 -15.56 -3.37 -8.07
N PRO A 44 -16.17 -3.27 -9.26
CA PRO A 44 -16.31 -1.98 -9.91
C PRO A 44 -17.15 -1.04 -9.03
N PHE A 45 -17.00 0.27 -9.21
CA PHE A 45 -17.81 1.23 -8.47
C PHE A 45 -19.30 1.03 -8.81
N PRO A 46 -20.20 1.06 -7.81
CA PRO A 46 -21.60 0.73 -8.04
C PRO A 46 -22.25 1.67 -9.07
N ASP A 47 -23.02 1.10 -9.98
CA ASP A 47 -23.84 1.88 -10.92
C ASP A 47 -25.07 2.42 -10.17
N PRO A 48 -25.41 3.73 -10.32
CA PRO A 48 -26.55 4.33 -9.65
C PRO A 48 -27.89 3.78 -10.15
N GLN A 49 -27.96 3.22 -11.35
CA GLN A 49 -29.19 2.64 -11.91
C GLN A 49 -29.38 1.20 -11.44
N GLU A 50 -28.30 0.42 -11.35
CA GLU A 50 -28.35 -0.98 -10.96
C GLU A 50 -28.40 -1.13 -9.43
N ASN A 51 -27.62 -0.35 -8.70
CA ASN A 51 -27.52 -0.43 -7.24
C ASN A 51 -27.49 0.95 -6.57
N PRO A 52 -28.61 1.70 -6.60
CA PRO A 52 -28.67 3.09 -6.10
C PRO A 52 -28.30 3.23 -4.63
N ARG A 53 -28.64 2.22 -3.82
CA ARG A 53 -28.34 2.24 -2.38
C ARG A 53 -26.84 2.10 -2.11
N MET A 54 -26.18 1.16 -2.78
CA MET A 54 -24.74 0.97 -2.64
C MET A 54 -23.97 2.15 -3.23
N TYR A 55 -24.41 2.66 -4.38
CA TYR A 55 -23.86 3.88 -4.96
C TYR A 55 -23.90 5.05 -3.97
N ALA A 56 -25.06 5.29 -3.34
CA ALA A 56 -25.21 6.37 -2.37
C ALA A 56 -24.28 6.21 -1.15
N LEU A 57 -24.05 4.98 -0.68
CA LEU A 57 -23.12 4.70 0.42
C LEU A 57 -21.66 4.90 -0.01
N ALA A 58 -21.26 4.29 -1.11
CA ALA A 58 -19.89 4.39 -1.61
C ALA A 58 -19.52 5.83 -2.00
N ASN A 59 -20.49 6.60 -2.50
CA ASN A 59 -20.27 7.99 -2.91
C ASN A 59 -20.13 8.98 -1.74
N GLN A 60 -20.42 8.57 -0.51
CA GLN A 60 -20.13 9.35 0.70
C GLN A 60 -18.65 9.30 1.10
N VAL A 61 -17.90 8.35 0.53
CA VAL A 61 -16.47 8.19 0.79
C VAL A 61 -15.70 8.73 -0.41
N ARG A 62 -14.75 9.62 -0.15
CA ARG A 62 -13.87 10.17 -1.19
C ARG A 62 -12.82 9.12 -1.54
N GLY A 63 -12.31 9.19 -2.76
CA GLY A 63 -11.22 8.36 -3.23
C GLY A 63 -11.53 7.64 -4.53
N VAL A 64 -10.48 7.12 -5.09
CA VAL A 64 -10.48 6.33 -6.33
C VAL A 64 -10.90 4.90 -6.05
N CYS A 65 -10.47 4.38 -4.92
CA CYS A 65 -10.92 3.13 -4.34
C CYS A 65 -11.58 3.43 -2.99
N VAL A 66 -12.67 2.76 -2.70
CA VAL A 66 -13.47 2.98 -1.49
C VAL A 66 -13.64 1.65 -0.77
N SER A 67 -13.18 1.58 0.46
CA SER A 67 -13.33 0.41 1.32
C SER A 67 -14.58 0.50 2.17
N LEU A 68 -15.49 -0.45 2.00
CA LEU A 68 -16.66 -0.60 2.85
C LEU A 68 -16.63 -1.95 3.58
N ARG A 69 -16.80 -1.92 4.89
CA ARG A 69 -17.07 -3.12 5.68
C ARG A 69 -18.57 -3.29 5.80
N ILE A 70 -19.09 -4.28 5.08
CA ILE A 70 -20.52 -4.62 5.06
C ILE A 70 -20.73 -5.85 5.90
N ARG A 71 -21.50 -5.74 6.99
CA ARG A 71 -21.60 -6.78 8.03
C ARG A 71 -20.22 -7.08 8.62
N ASN A 72 -19.55 -8.15 8.18
CA ASN A 72 -18.21 -8.50 8.66
C ASN A 72 -17.18 -8.70 7.53
N ALA A 73 -17.58 -8.46 6.27
CA ALA A 73 -16.71 -8.58 5.10
C ALA A 73 -16.27 -7.21 4.59
N TRP A 74 -15.03 -7.14 4.12
CA TRP A 74 -14.49 -5.95 3.46
C TRP A 74 -14.70 -6.04 1.95
N HIS A 75 -15.21 -4.95 1.36
CA HIS A 75 -15.43 -4.79 -0.07
C HIS A 75 -14.74 -3.51 -0.53
N LEU A 76 -13.95 -3.61 -1.59
CA LEU A 76 -13.30 -2.49 -2.25
C LEU A 76 -14.06 -2.17 -3.53
N PHE A 77 -14.51 -0.93 -3.67
CA PHE A 77 -15.20 -0.43 -4.85
C PHE A 77 -14.27 0.53 -5.60
N VAL A 78 -13.88 0.17 -6.81
CA VAL A 78 -12.91 0.91 -7.62
C VAL A 78 -13.61 1.73 -8.70
N ARG A 79 -13.30 3.03 -8.77
CA ARG A 79 -13.78 3.95 -9.82
C ARG A 79 -12.93 3.78 -11.08
N ASP A 80 -13.21 2.76 -11.88
CA ASP A 80 -12.36 2.37 -13.02
C ASP A 80 -12.42 3.35 -14.22
N GLY A 81 -13.42 4.22 -14.30
CA GLY A 81 -13.76 4.98 -15.52
C GLY A 81 -12.73 6.02 -16.01
N ALA A 82 -11.63 6.26 -15.31
CA ALA A 82 -10.62 7.25 -15.70
C ALA A 82 -9.20 6.91 -15.23
N LEU A 83 -8.95 5.68 -14.73
CA LEU A 83 -7.68 5.34 -14.14
C LEU A 83 -6.82 4.51 -15.07
N ASP A 84 -5.55 4.90 -15.16
CA ASP A 84 -4.55 3.99 -15.65
C ASP A 84 -4.33 2.83 -14.66
N VAL A 85 -3.80 1.72 -15.16
CA VAL A 85 -3.57 0.50 -14.39
C VAL A 85 -2.69 0.76 -13.17
N SER A 86 -1.74 1.69 -13.25
CA SER A 86 -0.83 2.01 -12.15
C SER A 86 -1.55 2.67 -10.98
N LYS A 87 -2.44 3.62 -11.27
CA LYS A 87 -3.25 4.30 -10.25
C LYS A 87 -4.24 3.35 -9.59
N ARG A 88 -4.89 2.50 -10.41
CA ARG A 88 -5.80 1.47 -9.89
C ARG A 88 -5.08 0.53 -8.91
N ARG A 89 -3.94 -0.03 -9.34
CA ARG A 89 -3.12 -0.92 -8.52
C ARG A 89 -2.66 -0.24 -7.23
N PHE A 90 -2.21 1.01 -7.32
CA PHE A 90 -1.78 1.78 -6.15
C PHE A 90 -2.94 2.02 -5.19
N ALA A 91 -4.12 2.41 -5.69
CA ALA A 91 -5.29 2.66 -4.86
C ALA A 91 -5.77 1.39 -4.12
N VAL A 92 -5.79 0.24 -4.80
CA VAL A 92 -6.11 -1.05 -4.13
C VAL A 92 -5.08 -1.37 -3.05
N ALA A 93 -3.78 -1.22 -3.34
CA ALA A 93 -2.73 -1.46 -2.35
C ALA A 93 -2.83 -0.51 -1.14
N HIS A 94 -3.18 0.76 -1.36
CA HIS A 94 -3.39 1.76 -0.32
C HIS A 94 -4.53 1.35 0.63
N GLU A 95 -5.68 0.96 0.09
CA GLU A 95 -6.83 0.51 0.89
C GLU A 95 -6.52 -0.77 1.70
N LEU A 96 -5.75 -1.69 1.13
CA LEU A 96 -5.26 -2.85 1.86
C LEU A 96 -4.27 -2.45 2.97
N GLY A 97 -3.54 -1.35 2.77
CA GLY A 97 -2.70 -0.73 3.78
C GLY A 97 -3.53 -0.29 5.00
N HIS A 98 -4.61 0.43 4.79
CA HIS A 98 -5.53 0.82 5.87
C HIS A 98 -6.05 -0.40 6.64
N LEU A 99 -6.45 -1.44 5.92
CA LEU A 99 -6.95 -2.67 6.53
C LEU A 99 -5.89 -3.34 7.42
N LEU A 100 -4.70 -3.52 6.89
CA LEU A 100 -3.62 -4.27 7.57
C LEU A 100 -2.96 -3.48 8.70
N LEU A 101 -3.01 -2.16 8.64
CA LEU A 101 -2.49 -1.26 9.67
C LEU A 101 -3.54 -0.96 10.76
N GLY A 102 -4.76 -1.50 10.63
CA GLY A 102 -5.81 -1.32 11.62
C GLY A 102 -6.34 0.10 11.70
N ALA A 103 -6.46 0.78 10.55
CA ALA A 103 -7.01 2.13 10.47
C ALA A 103 -8.40 2.24 11.12
N GLU A 104 -8.67 3.36 11.74
CA GLU A 104 -9.96 3.62 12.37
C GLU A 104 -11.10 3.62 11.36
N THR A 105 -12.28 3.17 11.81
CA THR A 105 -13.46 3.12 10.97
C THR A 105 -14.61 3.91 11.58
N ARG A 106 -15.41 4.55 10.72
CA ARG A 106 -16.67 5.21 11.10
C ARG A 106 -17.87 4.49 10.49
N SER A 107 -19.03 4.64 11.13
CA SER A 107 -20.29 4.12 10.59
C SER A 107 -20.81 5.02 9.48
N LEU A 108 -21.25 4.44 8.37
CA LEU A 108 -21.97 5.12 7.28
C LEU A 108 -23.47 4.84 7.35
N ALA A 109 -23.83 3.62 7.75
CA ALA A 109 -25.20 3.16 7.89
C ALA A 109 -25.23 1.95 8.84
N PRO A 110 -26.39 1.48 9.31
CA PRO A 110 -26.49 0.27 10.09
C PRO A 110 -25.82 -0.93 9.36
N GLY A 111 -24.80 -1.50 9.99
CA GLY A 111 -24.03 -2.62 9.43
C GLY A 111 -23.04 -2.25 8.33
N VAL A 112 -22.79 -0.96 8.04
CA VAL A 112 -21.82 -0.50 7.04
C VAL A 112 -20.83 0.48 7.68
N ARG A 113 -19.54 0.20 7.52
CA ARG A 113 -18.44 1.05 8.00
C ARG A 113 -17.46 1.35 6.87
N CYS A 114 -16.76 2.48 6.96
CA CYS A 114 -15.62 2.81 6.10
C CYS A 114 -14.43 3.23 6.95
N PHE A 115 -13.26 3.31 6.36
CA PHE A 115 -12.12 3.96 7.01
C PHE A 115 -12.39 5.45 7.20
N VAL A 116 -11.81 6.02 8.25
CA VAL A 116 -11.78 7.46 8.46
C VAL A 116 -10.66 8.01 7.59
N SER A 117 -11.00 8.75 6.53
CA SER A 117 -10.04 9.45 5.68
C SER A 117 -9.90 10.90 6.15
N GLY A 118 -8.68 11.43 6.14
CA GLY A 118 -8.44 12.84 6.37
C GLY A 118 -9.04 13.69 5.23
N ASP A 119 -9.63 14.83 5.57
CA ASP A 119 -9.93 15.85 4.57
C ASP A 119 -8.63 16.54 4.19
N ASN A 120 -8.03 16.13 3.08
CA ASN A 120 -6.82 16.76 2.51
C ASN A 120 -7.11 18.21 2.10
N GLN A 121 -7.19 19.10 3.05
CA GLN A 121 -7.15 20.55 2.83
C GLN A 121 -6.20 21.20 3.84
N GLY A 122 -4.95 21.37 3.43
CA GLY A 122 -4.06 22.35 4.03
C GLY A 122 -2.93 21.79 4.90
N ASP A 123 -1.82 22.38 4.69
CA ASP A 123 -0.53 22.33 5.35
C ASP A 123 -0.53 21.89 6.81
N LEU A 124 0.38 20.98 7.09
CA LEU A 124 0.88 20.48 8.36
C LEU A 124 0.36 19.09 8.77
N MET A 125 1.28 18.13 8.82
CA MET A 125 1.16 16.74 9.27
C MET A 125 0.83 16.61 10.79
N GLU A 126 -0.16 17.29 11.30
CA GLU A 126 -0.54 17.22 12.73
C GLU A 126 -1.85 16.45 12.97
N ASP A 127 -2.63 16.14 11.91
CA ASP A 127 -3.85 15.37 12.04
C ASP A 127 -3.53 13.86 12.08
N PRO A 128 -4.02 13.12 13.09
CA PRO A 128 -3.89 11.66 13.15
C PRO A 128 -4.43 10.93 11.92
N GLN A 129 -5.35 11.54 11.18
CA GLN A 129 -5.95 10.97 9.96
C GLN A 129 -5.02 11.08 8.75
N GLU A 130 -4.30 12.19 8.60
CA GLU A 130 -3.25 12.33 7.58
C GLU A 130 -2.11 11.34 7.80
N MET A 131 -1.84 11.00 9.06
CA MET A 131 -0.83 10.01 9.41
C MET A 131 -1.25 8.58 9.02
N THR A 132 -2.54 8.25 9.06
CA THR A 132 -3.04 6.94 8.60
C THR A 132 -2.97 6.81 7.09
N ASP A 133 -3.30 7.86 6.33
CA ASP A 133 -3.16 7.89 4.88
C ASP A 133 -1.69 7.82 4.46
N TYR A 134 -0.81 8.53 5.16
CA TYR A 134 0.63 8.45 4.93
C TYR A 134 1.18 7.04 5.18
N ALA A 135 0.75 6.36 6.25
CA ALA A 135 1.16 4.99 6.53
C ALA A 135 0.67 4.00 5.47
N ALA A 136 -0.57 4.19 4.98
CA ALA A 136 -1.13 3.40 3.89
C ALA A 136 -0.37 3.62 2.56
N ASP A 137 0.03 4.86 2.26
CA ASP A 137 0.89 5.17 1.11
C ASP A 137 2.26 4.48 1.21
N ILE A 138 2.90 4.55 2.38
CA ILE A 138 4.17 3.86 2.62
C ILE A 138 4.01 2.35 2.45
N PHE A 139 2.92 1.78 2.96
CA PHE A 139 2.61 0.38 2.76
C PHE A 139 2.48 0.04 1.27
N ALA A 140 1.66 0.80 0.52
CA ALA A 140 1.42 0.58 -0.91
C ALA A 140 2.73 0.67 -1.73
N ILE A 141 3.54 1.72 -1.50
CA ILE A 141 4.83 1.89 -2.19
C ILE A 141 5.75 0.69 -1.92
N ARG A 142 5.78 0.18 -0.69
CA ARG A 142 6.67 -0.92 -0.32
C ARG A 142 6.18 -2.28 -0.76
N LEU A 143 4.87 -2.47 -0.79
CA LEU A 143 4.25 -3.68 -1.35
C LEU A 143 4.55 -3.78 -2.85
N LEU A 144 4.32 -2.69 -3.59
CA LEU A 144 4.43 -2.69 -5.06
C LEU A 144 5.87 -2.60 -5.55
N ALA A 145 6.77 -1.97 -4.79
CA ALA A 145 8.16 -1.73 -5.17
C ALA A 145 9.13 -2.06 -4.02
N PRO A 146 9.36 -3.34 -3.70
CA PRO A 146 10.25 -3.78 -2.61
C PRO A 146 11.70 -3.37 -2.86
N ALA A 147 12.34 -2.72 -1.88
CA ALA A 147 13.69 -2.17 -2.04
C ALA A 147 14.75 -3.22 -2.37
N CYS A 148 14.68 -4.38 -1.75
CA CYS A 148 15.65 -5.46 -2.00
C CYS A 148 15.59 -5.94 -3.46
N LEU A 149 14.39 -6.09 -4.03
CA LEU A 149 14.24 -6.50 -5.43
C LEU A 149 14.71 -5.39 -6.38
N LEU A 150 14.39 -4.12 -6.10
CA LEU A 150 14.89 -2.99 -6.89
C LEU A 150 16.42 -2.93 -6.86
N HIS A 151 17.01 -3.15 -5.69
CA HIS A 151 18.48 -3.16 -5.54
C HIS A 151 19.13 -4.29 -6.33
N GLU A 152 18.61 -5.52 -6.24
CA GLU A 152 19.12 -6.68 -6.98
C GLU A 152 19.01 -6.49 -8.50
N LEU A 153 17.96 -5.81 -8.96
CA LEU A 153 17.74 -5.54 -10.37
C LEU A 153 18.45 -4.26 -10.85
N GLY A 154 19.13 -3.54 -9.96
CA GLY A 154 19.82 -2.28 -10.29
C GLY A 154 18.88 -1.14 -10.70
N VAL A 155 17.63 -1.14 -10.21
CA VAL A 155 16.61 -0.17 -10.57
C VAL A 155 16.41 0.83 -9.42
N ASP A 156 16.85 2.08 -9.63
CA ASP A 156 16.78 3.15 -8.63
C ASP A 156 16.31 4.51 -9.19
N THR A 157 15.90 4.55 -10.47
CA THR A 157 15.33 5.75 -11.10
C THR A 157 13.81 5.71 -11.08
N PRO A 158 13.12 6.87 -11.04
CA PRO A 158 11.66 6.93 -11.10
C PRO A 158 11.09 6.19 -12.32
N GLU A 159 11.68 6.41 -13.50
CA GLU A 159 11.25 5.81 -14.76
C GLU A 159 11.39 4.29 -14.75
N GLY A 160 12.52 3.78 -14.24
CA GLY A 160 12.77 2.36 -14.10
C GLY A 160 11.78 1.70 -13.12
N ILE A 161 11.50 2.36 -12.00
CA ILE A 161 10.53 1.89 -11.00
C ILE A 161 9.11 1.90 -11.57
N MET A 162 8.72 2.95 -12.32
CA MET A 162 7.43 2.99 -13.01
C MET A 162 7.28 1.82 -13.98
N ALA A 163 8.29 1.59 -14.82
CA ALA A 163 8.28 0.54 -15.83
C ALA A 163 8.22 -0.86 -15.21
N LEU A 164 9.00 -1.11 -14.15
CA LEU A 164 9.13 -2.43 -13.53
C LEU A 164 7.97 -2.74 -12.56
N CYS A 165 7.59 -1.77 -11.74
CA CYS A 165 6.65 -1.96 -10.63
C CYS A 165 5.25 -1.44 -10.92
N GLY A 166 5.05 -0.67 -11.99
CA GLY A 166 3.77 -0.05 -12.31
C GLY A 166 3.32 0.95 -11.25
N LEU A 167 4.24 1.66 -10.61
CA LEU A 167 3.90 2.73 -9.67
C LEU A 167 3.49 4.01 -10.40
N PRO A 168 2.56 4.81 -9.83
CA PRO A 168 2.30 6.16 -10.30
C PRO A 168 3.54 7.05 -10.18
N PRO A 169 3.71 8.09 -11.02
CA PRO A 169 4.92 8.90 -11.09
C PRO A 169 5.39 9.48 -9.74
N LYS A 170 4.45 10.04 -8.95
CA LYS A 170 4.76 10.60 -7.63
C LYS A 170 5.28 9.54 -6.65
N ALA A 171 4.64 8.38 -6.60
CA ALA A 171 5.05 7.27 -5.74
C ALA A 171 6.41 6.69 -6.18
N ALA A 172 6.65 6.59 -7.49
CA ALA A 172 7.94 6.14 -8.04
C ALA A 172 9.08 7.11 -7.70
N ALA A 173 8.84 8.42 -7.78
CA ALA A 173 9.82 9.43 -7.39
C ALA A 173 10.21 9.32 -5.91
N LEU A 174 9.22 9.22 -5.00
CA LEU A 174 9.46 9.00 -3.57
C LEU A 174 10.24 7.71 -3.31
N ARG A 175 9.93 6.66 -4.08
CA ARG A 175 10.64 5.39 -3.95
C ARG A 175 12.10 5.50 -4.42
N ALA A 176 12.35 6.16 -5.54
CA ALA A 176 13.70 6.39 -6.05
C ALA A 176 14.56 7.21 -5.08
N GLU A 177 14.02 8.26 -4.48
CA GLU A 177 14.72 9.02 -3.43
C GLU A 177 15.11 8.12 -2.26
N ARG A 178 14.18 7.28 -1.82
CA ARG A 178 14.47 6.32 -0.74
C ARG A 178 15.53 5.30 -1.14
N MET A 179 15.55 4.83 -2.38
CA MET A 179 16.59 3.91 -2.88
C MET A 179 17.97 4.55 -2.84
N LYS A 180 18.09 5.84 -3.26
CA LYS A 180 19.34 6.60 -3.16
C LYS A 180 19.87 6.64 -1.72
N LEU A 181 19.01 6.94 -0.75
CA LEU A 181 19.38 6.97 0.67
C LEU A 181 19.82 5.60 1.19
N LEU A 182 19.14 4.53 0.79
CA LEU A 182 19.49 3.16 1.19
C LEU A 182 20.85 2.74 0.60
N ASN A 183 21.12 3.07 -0.68
CA ASN A 183 22.38 2.82 -1.33
C ASN A 183 23.52 3.61 -0.66
N GLN A 184 23.33 4.89 -0.36
CA GLN A 184 24.32 5.72 0.34
C GLN A 184 24.68 5.19 1.73
N ARG A 185 23.72 4.60 2.43
CA ARG A 185 23.91 3.98 3.76
C ARG A 185 24.43 2.55 3.70
N ASN A 186 24.67 2.04 2.50
CA ASN A 186 25.08 0.64 2.29
C ASN A 186 24.12 -0.38 2.94
N ALA A 187 22.81 -0.05 2.92
CA ALA A 187 21.78 -0.77 3.66
C ALA A 187 21.52 -2.19 3.12
N PHE A 188 22.01 -2.51 1.93
CA PHE A 188 21.90 -3.82 1.29
C PHE A 188 23.16 -4.67 1.40
N SER A 189 24.20 -4.16 2.07
CA SER A 189 25.40 -4.97 2.32
C SER A 189 25.04 -6.20 3.14
N PRO A 190 25.52 -7.39 2.74
CA PRO A 190 25.29 -8.59 3.52
C PRO A 190 25.89 -8.39 4.91
N ILE A 191 25.09 -8.54 5.95
CA ILE A 191 25.60 -8.61 7.31
C ILE A 191 26.50 -9.84 7.34
N ARG A 192 27.82 -9.62 7.47
CA ARG A 192 28.77 -10.72 7.71
C ARG A 192 28.49 -11.31 9.09
N TRP A 193 27.63 -12.29 9.13
CA TRP A 193 27.54 -13.18 10.28
C TRP A 193 28.84 -13.98 10.33
N ASN A 194 29.63 -13.75 11.36
CA ASN A 194 30.82 -14.55 11.61
C ASN A 194 30.40 -16.02 11.77
N GLY A 195 30.57 -16.80 10.74
CA GLY A 195 30.73 -18.22 10.81
C GLY A 195 29.59 -19.16 10.47
N ARG A 196 28.73 -18.94 9.46
CA ARG A 196 28.12 -20.04 8.70
C ARG A 196 27.52 -19.51 7.40
N SER A 197 28.02 -20.03 6.28
CA SER A 197 27.45 -19.84 4.94
C SER A 197 26.09 -20.55 4.88
N GLY A 198 25.03 -19.79 4.76
CA GLY A 198 23.68 -20.29 4.54
C GLY A 198 22.96 -19.35 3.56
N THR A 199 22.61 -19.88 2.41
CA THR A 199 21.93 -19.24 1.26
C THR A 199 20.48 -18.80 1.54
N LEU A 200 20.20 -18.21 2.68
CA LEU A 200 18.87 -17.69 3.05
C LEU A 200 18.88 -16.21 3.40
N SER A 201 19.99 -15.49 3.14
CA SER A 201 20.24 -14.15 3.71
C SER A 201 19.62 -12.99 2.94
N ALA A 202 19.25 -13.13 1.67
CA ALA A 202 18.80 -12.00 0.87
C ALA A 202 17.38 -11.50 1.22
N LEU A 203 16.57 -12.31 1.89
CA LEU A 203 15.15 -11.99 2.17
C LEU A 203 14.90 -11.34 3.54
N ILE A 204 15.89 -11.27 4.42
CA ILE A 204 15.66 -10.87 5.84
C ILE A 204 16.27 -9.51 6.18
N CYS A 205 17.14 -8.94 5.37
CA CYS A 205 17.82 -7.69 5.68
C CYS A 205 17.38 -6.53 4.79
N CYS A 206 16.20 -5.98 5.05
CA CYS A 206 15.94 -4.57 4.80
C CYS A 206 15.96 -3.84 6.16
N PRO A 207 17.12 -3.38 6.67
CA PRO A 207 17.13 -2.44 7.78
C PRO A 207 16.42 -1.16 7.35
N GLY A 208 15.70 -0.58 8.28
CA GLY A 208 14.80 0.56 8.11
C GLY A 208 15.46 1.88 7.75
#